data_8cb9e34241162bcf5283329585700a17
#
_entry.id   8cb9e34241162bcf5283329585700a17
#
_cell.length_a   1.000
_cell.length_b   1.000
_cell.length_c   1.000
_cell.angle_alpha   90.00
_cell.angle_beta   90.00
_cell.angle_gamma   90.00
#
_symmetry.space_group_name_H-M   'P 1'
#
loop_
_entity.id
_entity.type
_entity.pdbx_description
1 polymer ?
#
loop_
_entity_poly.entity_id
_entity_poly.type
_entity_poly.pdbx_seq_one_letter_code
_entity_poly.pdbx_strand_id
1 'polypeptide(L)'
;MKDIFARMASGTIRFDDDLIFILDALPVPLTWASLPDGNMRFVNRAFTKTFGYQNGHFATIDQWVSQTYADEAEKAQARQRWDEFWNCGRRGITEVQPLELHINDINDKTIVVLHRGIVLHDFNLWMATYEDLSTQKLAESALKRIAYEDPLTGLGNRRALQEHWDSEMARSLATASQRMIAILMIDLDNFKPINDYFGHAAGDDILRMVAIRLRQSVRQDDTVVRMGGDEFAILLTDLEDQDDAEKICQRISDAFAKPFIIQGEEIDVGATVGASLYPHHAGNLETLLHAADQALYRLKRNHTHDWEWFNRSFEPLQSTQTAVA
;
A
#
# COMPACT_ATOMS: atom_id res chain seq x y z
N MET A 1 39.00 9.13 22.71
CA MET A 1 38.87 8.59 21.34
C MET A 1 40.23 8.25 20.69
N LYS A 2 41.20 9.18 20.59
CA LYS A 2 42.50 8.88 19.96
C LYS A 2 43.28 7.74 20.63
N ASP A 3 43.15 7.57 21.93
CA ASP A 3 43.89 6.58 22.73
C ASP A 3 43.43 5.13 22.57
N ILE A 4 42.12 4.92 22.29
CA ILE A 4 41.54 3.58 21.99
C ILE A 4 42.02 3.08 20.64
N PHE A 5 41.96 3.92 19.59
CA PHE A 5 42.43 3.53 18.26
C PHE A 5 43.94 3.24 18.24
N ALA A 6 44.71 3.98 19.03
CA ALA A 6 46.15 3.70 19.19
C ALA A 6 46.39 2.35 19.92
N ARG A 7 45.57 1.99 20.90
CA ARG A 7 45.61 0.69 21.59
C ARG A 7 45.11 -0.47 20.72
N MET A 8 44.09 -0.23 19.91
CA MET A 8 43.66 -1.21 18.90
C MET A 8 44.76 -1.51 17.88
N ALA A 9 45.41 -0.47 17.38
CA ALA A 9 46.50 -0.62 16.39
C ALA A 9 47.77 -1.28 17.00
N SER A 10 47.99 -1.16 18.31
CA SER A 10 49.12 -1.79 19.04
C SER A 10 48.81 -3.19 19.58
N GLY A 11 47.57 -3.70 19.44
CA GLY A 11 47.17 -4.99 20.00
C GLY A 11 47.05 -5.05 21.53
N THR A 12 47.05 -3.91 22.21
CA THR A 12 46.98 -3.78 23.68
C THR A 12 45.57 -3.43 24.18
N ILE A 13 44.56 -4.16 23.71
CA ILE A 13 43.17 -3.97 24.16
C ILE A 13 42.99 -4.56 25.56
N ARG A 14 42.51 -3.76 26.52
CA ARG A 14 41.94 -4.27 27.77
C ARG A 14 40.48 -4.64 27.52
N PHE A 15 40.19 -5.94 27.57
CA PHE A 15 38.94 -6.50 27.04
C PHE A 15 37.64 -5.96 27.66
N ASP A 16 37.66 -5.52 28.92
CA ASP A 16 36.41 -5.18 29.60
C ASP A 16 35.90 -3.77 29.26
N ASP A 17 36.69 -2.73 29.51
CA ASP A 17 36.25 -1.34 29.30
C ASP A 17 36.30 -0.89 27.85
N ASP A 18 37.29 -1.36 27.08
CA ASP A 18 37.47 -0.96 25.68
C ASP A 18 36.39 -1.60 24.76
N LEU A 19 35.97 -2.84 25.06
CA LEU A 19 34.91 -3.51 24.31
C LEU A 19 33.54 -2.83 24.53
N ILE A 20 33.21 -2.51 25.79
CA ILE A 20 31.96 -1.78 26.11
C ILE A 20 31.92 -0.44 25.39
N PHE A 21 33.04 0.30 25.39
CA PHE A 21 33.12 1.58 24.70
C PHE A 21 32.93 1.45 23.18
N ILE A 22 33.51 0.41 22.55
CA ILE A 22 33.33 0.15 21.12
C ILE A 22 31.86 -0.16 20.80
N LEU A 23 31.25 -1.04 21.59
CA LEU A 23 29.86 -1.43 21.42
C LEU A 23 28.87 -0.26 21.66
N ASP A 24 29.20 0.60 22.64
CA ASP A 24 28.44 1.81 22.89
C ASP A 24 28.55 2.85 21.75
N ALA A 25 29.66 2.86 21.03
CA ALA A 25 29.92 3.78 19.92
C ALA A 25 29.31 3.30 18.59
N LEU A 26 28.83 2.05 18.50
CA LEU A 26 28.20 1.53 17.28
C LEU A 26 26.96 2.35 16.92
N PRO A 27 26.76 2.67 15.62
CA PRO A 27 25.61 3.46 15.18
C PRO A 27 24.31 2.64 15.07
N VAL A 28 24.34 1.36 15.43
CA VAL A 28 23.19 0.44 15.40
C VAL A 28 22.70 0.23 16.83
N PRO A 29 21.41 0.39 17.13
CA PRO A 29 20.83 0.04 18.42
C PRO A 29 21.18 -1.38 18.80
N LEU A 30 21.79 -1.55 19.96
CA LEU A 30 22.26 -2.83 20.45
C LEU A 30 21.91 -3.01 21.91
N THR A 31 21.50 -4.21 22.26
CA THR A 31 21.30 -4.66 23.64
C THR A 31 21.87 -6.05 23.85
N TRP A 32 22.25 -6.36 25.09
CA TRP A 32 22.46 -7.74 25.49
C TRP A 32 21.87 -8.06 26.86
N ALA A 33 21.59 -9.34 27.06
CA ALA A 33 21.06 -9.87 28.28
C ALA A 33 21.76 -11.17 28.67
N SER A 34 21.85 -11.43 29.99
CA SER A 34 22.35 -12.70 30.49
C SER A 34 21.31 -13.81 30.32
N LEU A 35 21.82 -15.04 30.10
CA LEU A 35 21.06 -16.26 30.10
C LEU A 35 21.39 -17.07 31.38
N PRO A 36 20.44 -17.75 31.97
CA PRO A 36 19.04 -18.00 31.66
C PRO A 36 18.06 -16.95 32.15
N ASP A 37 18.41 -16.03 32.97
CA ASP A 37 17.54 -15.14 33.70
C ASP A 37 16.94 -13.97 32.88
N GLY A 38 17.41 -13.78 31.63
CA GLY A 38 16.96 -12.73 30.76
C GLY A 38 17.26 -11.31 31.26
N ASN A 39 18.16 -11.15 32.22
CA ASN A 39 18.48 -9.85 32.77
C ASN A 39 19.18 -8.98 31.72
N MET A 40 18.60 -7.81 31.41
CA MET A 40 19.21 -6.82 30.53
C MET A 40 20.46 -6.22 31.22
N ARG A 41 21.60 -6.36 30.57
CA ARG A 41 22.89 -5.94 31.10
C ARG A 41 23.41 -4.68 30.46
N PHE A 42 22.98 -4.41 29.23
CA PHE A 42 23.49 -3.28 28.48
C PHE A 42 22.57 -2.87 27.34
N VAL A 43 22.45 -1.57 27.13
CA VAL A 43 21.98 -0.94 25.92
C VAL A 43 22.97 0.14 25.51
N ASN A 44 23.24 0.28 24.21
CA ASN A 44 24.18 1.28 23.71
C ASN A 44 23.52 2.65 23.47
N ARG A 45 24.34 3.68 23.18
CA ARG A 45 23.85 5.03 22.86
C ARG A 45 22.89 5.07 21.68
N ALA A 46 23.10 4.23 20.65
CA ALA A 46 22.20 4.17 19.52
C ALA A 46 20.82 3.64 19.93
N PHE A 47 20.75 2.65 20.81
CA PHE A 47 19.50 2.16 21.38
C PHE A 47 18.74 3.25 22.13
N THR A 48 19.44 3.96 23.04
CA THR A 48 18.86 5.09 23.77
C THR A 48 18.39 6.21 22.83
N LYS A 49 19.16 6.52 21.80
CA LYS A 49 18.79 7.53 20.81
C LYS A 49 17.55 7.15 20.01
N THR A 50 17.39 5.87 19.66
CA THR A 50 16.29 5.37 18.84
C THR A 50 15.01 5.24 19.65
N PHE A 51 15.08 4.64 20.85
CA PHE A 51 13.90 4.31 21.64
C PHE A 51 13.66 5.24 22.84
N GLY A 52 14.62 6.07 23.20
CA GLY A 52 14.54 6.97 24.36
C GLY A 52 14.83 6.32 25.71
N TYR A 53 14.89 4.99 25.78
CA TYR A 53 15.13 4.25 27.03
C TYR A 53 16.63 4.18 27.35
N GLN A 54 16.98 4.47 28.58
CA GLN A 54 18.36 4.43 29.05
C GLN A 54 18.75 3.03 29.57
N ASN A 55 20.06 2.81 29.72
CA ASN A 55 20.57 1.62 30.36
C ASN A 55 20.02 1.48 31.79
N GLY A 56 19.51 0.29 32.14
CA GLY A 56 18.86 0.01 33.42
C GLY A 56 17.36 0.38 33.51
N HIS A 57 16.75 0.92 32.45
CA HIS A 57 15.30 1.19 32.43
C HIS A 57 14.48 -0.11 32.56
N PHE A 58 14.87 -1.16 31.83
CA PHE A 58 14.27 -2.48 31.93
C PHE A 58 15.21 -3.42 32.68
N ALA A 59 14.68 -4.18 33.63
CA ALA A 59 15.46 -5.18 34.36
C ALA A 59 15.64 -6.46 33.52
N THR A 60 14.63 -6.84 32.74
CA THR A 60 14.61 -8.07 31.96
C THR A 60 14.10 -7.86 30.53
N ILE A 61 14.42 -8.82 29.65
CA ILE A 61 13.87 -8.87 28.29
C ILE A 61 12.34 -9.00 28.31
N ASP A 62 11.77 -9.78 29.24
CA ASP A 62 10.29 -9.90 29.32
C ASP A 62 9.63 -8.56 29.67
N GLN A 63 10.27 -7.77 30.56
CA GLN A 63 9.80 -6.43 30.85
C GLN A 63 9.89 -5.52 29.61
N TRP A 64 11.00 -5.57 28.88
CA TRP A 64 11.16 -4.87 27.60
C TRP A 64 10.05 -5.25 26.61
N VAL A 65 9.87 -6.54 26.32
CA VAL A 65 8.87 -7.05 25.38
C VAL A 65 7.45 -6.66 25.80
N SER A 66 7.11 -6.85 27.08
CA SER A 66 5.75 -6.60 27.57
C SER A 66 5.35 -5.13 27.53
N GLN A 67 6.31 -4.20 27.75
CA GLN A 67 6.02 -2.77 27.83
C GLN A 67 6.16 -2.05 26.49
N THR A 68 6.96 -2.54 25.57
CA THR A 68 7.31 -1.76 24.38
C THR A 68 6.80 -2.36 23.07
N TYR A 69 6.58 -3.67 22.98
CA TYR A 69 6.03 -4.24 21.74
C TYR A 69 4.57 -3.79 21.58
N ALA A 70 4.25 -3.27 20.41
CA ALA A 70 2.90 -2.73 20.15
C ALA A 70 1.86 -3.81 19.90
N ASP A 71 2.26 -4.98 19.37
CA ASP A 71 1.38 -6.07 18.97
C ASP A 71 1.44 -7.26 19.94
N GLU A 72 0.28 -7.73 20.40
CA GLU A 72 0.19 -8.88 21.33
C GLU A 72 0.64 -10.20 20.69
N ALA A 73 0.45 -10.39 19.38
CA ALA A 73 0.95 -11.56 18.68
C ALA A 73 2.48 -11.55 18.60
N GLU A 74 3.09 -10.38 18.38
CA GLU A 74 4.55 -10.21 18.44
C GLU A 74 5.11 -10.49 19.84
N LYS A 75 4.41 -10.05 20.91
CA LYS A 75 4.78 -10.38 22.30
C LYS A 75 4.76 -11.89 22.55
N ALA A 76 3.70 -12.56 22.13
CA ALA A 76 3.58 -14.01 22.28
C ALA A 76 4.67 -14.76 21.51
N GLN A 77 4.94 -14.35 20.27
CA GLN A 77 5.99 -14.93 19.44
C GLN A 77 7.39 -14.71 20.02
N ALA A 78 7.66 -13.52 20.58
CA ALA A 78 8.95 -13.23 21.23
C ALA A 78 9.17 -14.15 22.43
N ARG A 79 8.16 -14.38 23.28
CA ARG A 79 8.22 -15.28 24.43
C ARG A 79 8.44 -16.73 24.02
N GLN A 80 7.68 -17.22 23.01
CA GLN A 80 7.86 -18.57 22.51
C GLN A 80 9.29 -18.82 21.99
N ARG A 81 9.82 -17.89 21.19
CA ARG A 81 11.20 -17.98 20.68
C ARG A 81 12.22 -17.96 21.79
N TRP A 82 11.99 -17.16 22.83
CA TRP A 82 12.85 -17.14 24.00
C TRP A 82 12.94 -18.50 24.66
N ASP A 83 11.82 -19.20 24.87
CA ASP A 83 11.78 -20.52 25.47
C ASP A 83 12.50 -21.58 24.62
N GLU A 84 12.42 -21.47 23.28
CA GLU A 84 13.12 -22.37 22.34
C GLU A 84 14.65 -22.26 22.42
N PHE A 85 15.17 -21.05 22.58
CA PHE A 85 16.61 -20.82 22.67
C PHE A 85 17.21 -21.18 24.04
N TRP A 86 16.38 -21.22 25.04
CA TRP A 86 16.77 -21.39 26.44
C TRP A 86 17.09 -22.85 26.84
N ASN A 87 16.34 -23.78 26.29
CA ASN A 87 16.32 -25.17 26.76
C ASN A 87 17.26 -26.13 26.01
N CYS A 88 18.19 -25.70 25.18
CA CYS A 88 18.75 -26.61 24.20
C CYS A 88 20.14 -27.19 24.50
N GLY A 89 20.81 -26.86 25.60
CA GLY A 89 22.14 -27.40 25.92
C GLY A 89 23.17 -27.27 24.78
N ARG A 90 22.94 -26.32 23.86
CA ARG A 90 23.77 -26.06 22.68
C ARG A 90 25.08 -25.38 23.09
N ARG A 91 26.10 -25.51 22.25
CA ARG A 91 27.37 -24.81 22.37
C ARG A 91 27.58 -23.90 21.16
N GLY A 92 28.47 -22.91 21.31
CA GLY A 92 28.82 -21.98 20.23
C GLY A 92 27.79 -20.89 20.02
N ILE A 93 27.51 -20.53 18.78
CA ILE A 93 26.69 -19.38 18.40
C ILE A 93 25.43 -19.88 17.68
N THR A 94 24.27 -19.34 18.08
CA THR A 94 23.01 -19.53 17.31
C THR A 94 22.53 -18.17 16.84
N GLU A 95 22.29 -18.05 15.55
CA GLU A 95 21.64 -16.87 14.96
C GLU A 95 20.11 -16.98 15.08
N VAL A 96 19.49 -15.89 15.51
CA VAL A 96 18.03 -15.75 15.54
C VAL A 96 17.58 -15.20 14.19
N GLN A 97 16.61 -15.83 13.56
CA GLN A 97 16.07 -15.34 12.28
C GLN A 97 15.60 -13.90 12.43
N PRO A 98 15.95 -13.02 11.48
CA PRO A 98 15.49 -11.64 11.49
C PRO A 98 13.95 -11.54 11.51
N LEU A 99 13.43 -10.57 12.27
CA LEU A 99 12.01 -10.35 12.43
C LEU A 99 11.71 -8.86 12.42
N GLU A 100 10.69 -8.46 11.66
CA GLU A 100 10.14 -7.10 11.77
C GLU A 100 9.29 -7.02 13.04
N LEU A 101 9.49 -5.97 13.82
CA LEU A 101 8.79 -5.72 15.09
C LEU A 101 8.28 -4.29 15.15
N HIS A 102 7.15 -4.10 15.81
CA HIS A 102 6.57 -2.80 16.12
C HIS A 102 6.85 -2.45 17.59
N ILE A 103 7.79 -1.54 17.82
CA ILE A 103 8.25 -1.16 19.16
C ILE A 103 7.88 0.28 19.44
N ASN A 104 7.24 0.53 20.59
CA ASN A 104 6.93 1.87 21.06
C ASN A 104 8.17 2.48 21.73
N ASP A 105 8.50 3.70 21.36
CA ASP A 105 9.51 4.49 22.03
C ASP A 105 8.99 5.05 23.38
N ILE A 106 9.81 5.79 24.10
CA ILE A 106 9.45 6.37 25.42
C ILE A 106 8.30 7.38 25.33
N ASN A 107 7.95 7.87 24.13
CA ASN A 107 6.86 8.79 23.88
C ASN A 107 5.63 8.08 23.26
N ASP A 108 5.54 6.76 23.37
CA ASP A 108 4.50 5.91 22.77
C ASP A 108 4.40 6.00 21.24
N LYS A 109 5.46 6.43 20.55
CA LYS A 109 5.54 6.40 19.11
C LYS A 109 6.01 5.03 18.65
N THR A 110 5.23 4.38 17.79
CA THR A 110 5.59 3.08 17.20
C THR A 110 6.69 3.25 16.14
N ILE A 111 7.76 2.50 16.28
CA ILE A 111 8.91 2.40 15.37
C ILE A 111 8.92 0.98 14.80
N VAL A 112 8.98 0.85 13.49
CA VAL A 112 9.15 -0.45 12.82
C VAL A 112 10.63 -0.76 12.73
N VAL A 113 11.05 -1.87 13.33
CA VAL A 113 12.46 -2.27 13.36
C VAL A 113 12.67 -3.68 12.82
N LEU A 114 13.82 -3.91 12.18
CA LEU A 114 14.32 -5.24 11.91
C LEU A 114 15.19 -5.68 13.08
N HIS A 115 14.67 -6.62 13.87
CA HIS A 115 15.37 -7.26 14.97
C HIS A 115 16.24 -8.40 14.44
N ARG A 116 17.53 -8.38 14.81
CA ARG A 116 18.45 -9.51 14.62
C ARG A 116 19.05 -9.87 15.96
N GLY A 117 19.10 -11.15 16.27
CA GLY A 117 19.66 -11.64 17.53
C GLY A 117 20.69 -12.73 17.31
N ILE A 118 21.58 -12.87 18.27
CA ILE A 118 22.50 -13.99 18.41
C ILE A 118 22.50 -14.48 19.85
N VAL A 119 22.63 -15.80 20.02
CA VAL A 119 22.82 -16.45 21.31
C VAL A 119 24.25 -17.00 21.37
N LEU A 120 25.02 -16.53 22.32
CA LEU A 120 26.38 -17.00 22.61
C LEU A 120 26.30 -17.98 23.79
N HIS A 121 26.03 -19.26 23.47
CA HIS A 121 25.77 -20.29 24.48
C HIS A 121 26.90 -20.49 25.48
N ASP A 122 28.14 -20.46 25.01
CA ASP A 122 29.31 -20.69 25.86
C ASP A 122 29.53 -19.53 26.87
N PHE A 123 28.92 -18.37 26.63
CA PHE A 123 28.98 -17.18 27.47
C PHE A 123 27.68 -16.91 28.21
N ASN A 124 26.63 -17.70 28.02
CA ASN A 124 25.30 -17.46 28.55
C ASN A 124 24.82 -16.02 28.23
N LEU A 125 24.97 -15.59 26.99
CA LEU A 125 24.70 -14.24 26.55
C LEU A 125 23.79 -14.25 25.33
N TRP A 126 22.78 -13.40 25.36
CA TRP A 126 21.96 -13.04 24.21
C TRP A 126 22.26 -11.60 23.80
N MET A 127 22.41 -11.37 22.50
CA MET A 127 22.63 -10.04 21.94
C MET A 127 21.63 -9.79 20.83
N ALA A 128 21.13 -8.55 20.74
CA ALA A 128 20.28 -8.13 19.64
C ALA A 128 20.64 -6.76 19.10
N THR A 129 20.38 -6.57 17.82
CA THR A 129 20.41 -5.28 17.13
C THR A 129 19.04 -4.98 16.55
N TYR A 130 18.76 -3.67 16.42
CA TYR A 130 17.49 -3.15 15.92
C TYR A 130 17.78 -2.12 14.84
N GLU A 131 17.41 -2.42 13.62
CA GLU A 131 17.55 -1.51 12.49
C GLU A 131 16.20 -0.81 12.26
N ASP A 132 16.16 0.52 12.40
CA ASP A 132 14.94 1.31 12.17
C ASP A 132 14.58 1.30 10.68
N LEU A 133 13.44 0.67 10.34
CA LEU A 133 12.90 0.58 9.01
C LEU A 133 11.87 1.69 8.69
N SER A 134 11.56 2.58 9.62
CA SER A 134 10.46 3.56 9.48
C SER A 134 10.63 4.42 8.23
N THR A 135 11.83 4.94 7.98
CA THR A 135 12.11 5.74 6.79
C THR A 135 11.99 4.92 5.50
N GLN A 136 12.49 3.69 5.51
CA GLN A 136 12.40 2.79 4.36
C GLN A 136 10.93 2.43 4.05
N LYS A 137 10.14 2.08 5.06
CA LYS A 137 8.70 1.76 4.91
C LYS A 137 7.90 2.96 4.42
N LEU A 138 8.19 4.16 4.93
CA LEU A 138 7.58 5.40 4.43
C LEU A 138 7.94 5.66 2.96
N ALA A 139 9.19 5.48 2.58
CA ALA A 139 9.61 5.64 1.19
C ALA A 139 8.98 4.58 0.27
N GLU A 140 8.92 3.32 0.70
CA GLU A 140 8.25 2.24 -0.04
C GLU A 140 6.75 2.53 -0.22
N SER A 141 6.08 2.96 0.84
CA SER A 141 4.65 3.36 0.82
C SER A 141 4.42 4.56 -0.11
N ALA A 142 5.30 5.58 -0.06
CA ALA A 142 5.22 6.71 -0.96
C ALA A 142 5.46 6.31 -2.44
N LEU A 143 6.40 5.42 -2.71
CA LEU A 143 6.64 4.88 -4.05
C LEU A 143 5.45 4.07 -4.57
N LYS A 144 4.81 3.25 -3.73
CA LYS A 144 3.58 2.54 -4.09
C LYS A 144 2.46 3.52 -4.44
N ARG A 145 2.25 4.55 -3.64
CA ARG A 145 1.26 5.59 -3.94
C ARG A 145 1.53 6.27 -5.28
N ILE A 146 2.76 6.72 -5.54
CA ILE A 146 3.14 7.34 -6.81
C ILE A 146 2.92 6.38 -7.99
N ALA A 147 3.20 5.08 -7.81
CA ALA A 147 3.07 4.09 -8.87
C ALA A 147 1.63 3.71 -9.20
N TYR A 148 0.72 3.72 -8.22
CA TYR A 148 -0.61 3.14 -8.33
C TYR A 148 -1.77 4.10 -8.07
N GLU A 149 -1.53 5.31 -7.54
CA GLU A 149 -2.59 6.29 -7.28
C GLU A 149 -2.51 7.48 -8.22
N ASP A 150 -3.66 8.08 -8.51
CA ASP A 150 -3.74 9.40 -9.13
C ASP A 150 -3.53 10.49 -8.08
N PRO A 151 -2.56 11.39 -8.25
CA PRO A 151 -2.18 12.35 -7.20
C PRO A 151 -3.26 13.42 -6.92
N LEU A 152 -4.19 13.66 -7.85
CA LEU A 152 -5.25 14.65 -7.69
C LEU A 152 -6.43 14.08 -6.89
N THR A 153 -6.87 12.90 -7.26
CA THR A 153 -8.12 12.30 -6.76
C THR A 153 -7.91 11.28 -5.65
N GLY A 154 -6.69 10.74 -5.52
CA GLY A 154 -6.38 9.63 -4.60
C GLY A 154 -6.98 8.29 -5.02
N LEU A 155 -7.65 8.22 -6.16
CA LEU A 155 -8.09 6.95 -6.76
C LEU A 155 -6.91 6.17 -7.30
N GLY A 156 -7.12 4.89 -7.64
CA GLY A 156 -6.15 4.16 -8.45
C GLY A 156 -5.90 4.86 -9.78
N ASN A 157 -4.75 4.61 -10.38
CA ASN A 157 -4.43 5.00 -11.75
C ASN A 157 -4.59 3.80 -12.71
N ARG A 158 -4.27 3.98 -13.98
CA ARG A 158 -4.34 2.92 -15.00
C ARG A 158 -3.52 1.68 -14.63
N ARG A 159 -2.40 1.85 -13.90
CA ARG A 159 -1.57 0.73 -13.46
C ARG A 159 -2.22 -0.06 -12.33
N ALA A 160 -2.92 0.61 -11.43
CA ALA A 160 -3.72 -0.05 -10.39
C ALA A 160 -4.84 -0.91 -11.01
N LEU A 161 -5.49 -0.42 -12.07
CA LEU A 161 -6.51 -1.19 -12.79
C LEU A 161 -5.95 -2.48 -13.36
N GLN A 162 -4.76 -2.44 -13.99
CA GLN A 162 -4.09 -3.62 -14.54
C GLN A 162 -3.74 -4.64 -13.45
N GLU A 163 -3.18 -4.18 -12.33
CA GLU A 163 -2.79 -5.07 -11.22
C GLU A 163 -4.01 -5.75 -10.59
N HIS A 164 -5.11 -5.01 -10.40
CA HIS A 164 -6.35 -5.59 -9.87
C HIS A 164 -6.95 -6.60 -10.85
N TRP A 165 -6.95 -6.30 -12.15
CA TRP A 165 -7.35 -7.27 -13.18
C TRP A 165 -6.53 -8.55 -13.12
N ASP A 166 -5.21 -8.45 -13.09
CA ASP A 166 -4.31 -9.61 -13.04
C ASP A 166 -4.54 -10.45 -11.79
N SER A 167 -4.79 -9.81 -10.65
CA SER A 167 -5.14 -10.46 -9.38
C SER A 167 -6.47 -11.22 -9.48
N GLU A 168 -7.50 -10.62 -10.09
CA GLU A 168 -8.80 -11.28 -10.30
C GLU A 168 -8.69 -12.48 -11.25
N MET A 169 -7.91 -12.36 -12.32
CA MET A 169 -7.66 -13.47 -13.22
C MET A 169 -6.93 -14.62 -12.52
N ALA A 170 -5.93 -14.33 -11.70
CA ALA A 170 -5.23 -15.35 -10.91
C ALA A 170 -6.17 -16.03 -9.91
N ARG A 171 -7.05 -15.26 -9.24
CA ARG A 171 -8.06 -15.79 -8.31
C ARG A 171 -9.09 -16.69 -9.02
N SER A 172 -9.55 -16.29 -10.19
CA SER A 172 -10.48 -17.08 -11.01
C SER A 172 -9.88 -18.42 -11.44
N LEU A 173 -8.62 -18.45 -11.84
CA LEU A 173 -7.90 -19.68 -12.19
C LEU A 173 -7.75 -20.61 -10.98
N ALA A 174 -7.42 -20.06 -9.80
CA ALA A 174 -7.21 -20.85 -8.58
C ALA A 174 -8.51 -21.49 -8.06
N THR A 175 -9.66 -20.85 -8.26
CA THR A 175 -10.97 -21.36 -7.77
C THR A 175 -11.74 -22.17 -8.81
N ALA A 176 -11.24 -22.28 -10.04
CA ALA A 176 -11.94 -22.87 -11.21
C ALA A 176 -13.37 -22.30 -11.39
N SER A 177 -13.62 -21.08 -10.90
CA SER A 177 -14.89 -20.37 -11.01
C SER A 177 -14.78 -19.32 -12.10
N GLN A 178 -15.60 -19.45 -13.13
CA GLN A 178 -15.68 -18.43 -14.17
C GLN A 178 -16.52 -17.26 -13.64
N ARG A 179 -15.85 -16.22 -13.15
CA ARG A 179 -16.49 -15.02 -12.60
C ARG A 179 -16.77 -14.02 -13.70
N MET A 180 -17.89 -13.34 -13.61
CA MET A 180 -18.16 -12.21 -14.48
C MET A 180 -17.53 -10.95 -13.90
N ILE A 181 -16.92 -10.16 -14.79
CA ILE A 181 -16.26 -8.89 -14.46
C ILE A 181 -16.74 -7.86 -15.48
N ALA A 182 -17.15 -6.69 -15.02
CA ALA A 182 -17.48 -5.59 -15.91
C ALA A 182 -16.43 -4.47 -15.83
N ILE A 183 -16.14 -3.87 -16.99
CA ILE A 183 -15.40 -2.63 -17.11
C ILE A 183 -16.37 -1.53 -17.51
N LEU A 184 -16.37 -0.45 -16.73
CA LEU A 184 -17.08 0.77 -17.03
C LEU A 184 -16.05 1.85 -17.37
N MET A 185 -16.15 2.43 -18.56
CA MET A 185 -15.41 3.64 -18.94
C MET A 185 -16.33 4.85 -18.79
N ILE A 186 -15.88 5.86 -18.08
CA ILE A 186 -16.67 7.04 -17.69
C ILE A 186 -15.93 8.29 -18.14
N ASP A 187 -16.65 9.20 -18.77
CA ASP A 187 -16.12 10.49 -19.20
C ASP A 187 -17.11 11.58 -18.79
N LEU A 188 -16.60 12.68 -18.22
CA LEU A 188 -17.42 13.77 -17.73
C LEU A 188 -17.92 14.65 -18.87
N ASP A 189 -19.21 14.94 -18.83
CA ASP A 189 -19.83 15.79 -19.84
C ASP A 189 -19.57 17.26 -19.53
N ASN A 190 -19.21 18.02 -20.56
CA ASN A 190 -18.96 19.47 -20.46
C ASN A 190 -17.87 19.89 -19.46
N PHE A 191 -16.92 19.01 -19.12
CA PHE A 191 -15.85 19.33 -18.16
C PHE A 191 -14.94 20.45 -18.65
N LYS A 192 -14.59 20.49 -19.95
CA LYS A 192 -13.74 21.55 -20.51
C LYS A 192 -14.35 22.96 -20.39
N PRO A 193 -15.62 23.20 -20.77
CA PRO A 193 -16.29 24.50 -20.53
C PRO A 193 -16.24 24.96 -19.06
N ILE A 194 -16.33 24.02 -18.10
CA ILE A 194 -16.24 24.35 -16.68
C ILE A 194 -14.84 24.87 -16.33
N ASN A 195 -13.78 24.18 -16.80
CA ASN A 195 -12.41 24.65 -16.65
C ASN A 195 -12.20 26.04 -17.27
N ASP A 196 -12.76 26.25 -18.46
CA ASP A 196 -12.61 27.50 -19.18
C ASP A 196 -13.31 28.68 -18.48
N TYR A 197 -14.43 28.42 -17.76
CA TYR A 197 -15.21 29.42 -17.06
C TYR A 197 -14.77 29.67 -15.62
N PHE A 198 -14.58 28.60 -14.82
CA PHE A 198 -14.26 28.68 -13.40
C PHE A 198 -12.77 28.53 -13.08
N GLY A 199 -11.95 28.17 -14.09
CA GLY A 199 -10.52 27.93 -13.95
C GLY A 199 -10.18 26.49 -13.53
N HIS A 200 -8.93 26.10 -13.77
CA HIS A 200 -8.44 24.73 -13.53
C HIS A 200 -8.56 24.29 -12.06
N ALA A 201 -8.44 25.21 -11.10
CA ALA A 201 -8.61 24.87 -9.68
C ALA A 201 -10.03 24.37 -9.36
N ALA A 202 -11.05 24.97 -9.97
CA ALA A 202 -12.45 24.53 -9.83
C ALA A 202 -12.66 23.16 -10.51
N GLY A 203 -12.05 22.96 -11.68
CA GLY A 203 -12.07 21.64 -12.33
C GLY A 203 -11.40 20.55 -11.51
N ASP A 204 -10.28 20.86 -10.85
CA ASP A 204 -9.62 19.93 -9.93
C ASP A 204 -10.52 19.57 -8.74
N ASP A 205 -11.28 20.54 -8.19
CA ASP A 205 -12.24 20.28 -7.12
C ASP A 205 -13.41 19.41 -7.59
N ILE A 206 -13.91 19.62 -8.81
CA ILE A 206 -14.91 18.74 -9.43
C ILE A 206 -14.37 17.32 -9.56
N LEU A 207 -13.16 17.13 -10.08
CA LEU A 207 -12.55 15.81 -10.23
C LEU A 207 -12.41 15.08 -8.89
N ARG A 208 -12.07 15.78 -7.81
CA ARG A 208 -12.05 15.21 -6.45
C ARG A 208 -13.44 14.79 -5.98
N MET A 209 -14.45 15.62 -6.21
CA MET A 209 -15.84 15.29 -5.84
C MET A 209 -16.41 14.15 -6.68
N VAL A 210 -16.09 14.10 -7.97
CA VAL A 210 -16.42 12.98 -8.86
C VAL A 210 -15.82 11.69 -8.33
N ALA A 211 -14.54 11.70 -7.96
CA ALA A 211 -13.87 10.54 -7.39
C ALA A 211 -14.60 10.01 -6.14
N ILE A 212 -15.04 10.89 -5.25
CA ILE A 212 -15.81 10.54 -4.06
C ILE A 212 -17.16 9.94 -4.44
N ARG A 213 -17.91 10.55 -5.38
CA ARG A 213 -19.21 10.03 -5.85
C ARG A 213 -19.10 8.66 -6.48
N LEU A 214 -18.12 8.45 -7.36
CA LEU A 214 -17.88 7.16 -8.00
C LEU A 214 -17.53 6.09 -6.95
N ARG A 215 -16.66 6.40 -5.99
CA ARG A 215 -16.30 5.46 -4.91
C ARG A 215 -17.49 5.08 -4.03
N GLN A 216 -18.40 6.02 -3.77
CA GLN A 216 -19.65 5.76 -3.02
C GLN A 216 -20.69 4.97 -3.82
N SER A 217 -20.60 4.98 -5.14
CA SER A 217 -21.53 4.28 -6.03
C SER A 217 -21.20 2.79 -6.19
N VAL A 218 -20.03 2.33 -5.77
CA VAL A 218 -19.55 0.96 -5.93
C VAL A 218 -19.29 0.29 -4.56
N ARG A 219 -19.04 -1.02 -4.56
CA ARG A 219 -18.68 -1.80 -3.36
C ARG A 219 -17.23 -1.54 -2.98
N GLN A 220 -16.83 -1.99 -1.78
CA GLN A 220 -15.45 -1.82 -1.31
C GLN A 220 -14.44 -2.60 -2.17
N ASP A 221 -14.83 -3.77 -2.66
CA ASP A 221 -14.00 -4.65 -3.46
C ASP A 221 -13.92 -4.23 -4.95
N ASP A 222 -14.81 -3.35 -5.40
CA ASP A 222 -14.74 -2.78 -6.75
C ASP A 222 -13.62 -1.75 -6.84
N THR A 223 -12.98 -1.67 -7.98
CA THR A 223 -11.86 -0.76 -8.22
C THR A 223 -12.28 0.44 -9.05
N VAL A 224 -12.09 1.63 -8.50
CA VAL A 224 -12.30 2.90 -9.21
C VAL A 224 -10.96 3.54 -9.50
N VAL A 225 -10.71 3.90 -10.76
CA VAL A 225 -9.46 4.52 -11.19
C VAL A 225 -9.73 5.76 -12.04
N ARG A 226 -8.77 6.70 -12.03
CA ARG A 226 -8.73 7.79 -13.00
C ARG A 226 -7.74 7.44 -14.10
N MET A 227 -8.22 7.47 -15.35
CA MET A 227 -7.40 7.14 -16.51
C MET A 227 -6.55 8.32 -16.98
N GLY A 228 -7.02 9.54 -16.76
CA GLY A 228 -6.38 10.82 -17.07
C GLY A 228 -7.42 11.87 -17.45
N GLY A 229 -7.09 13.16 -17.35
CA GLY A 229 -8.06 14.22 -17.67
C GLY A 229 -9.37 14.09 -16.89
N ASP A 230 -10.47 13.97 -17.61
CA ASP A 230 -11.85 13.78 -17.14
C ASP A 230 -12.36 12.32 -17.30
N GLU A 231 -11.45 11.40 -17.61
CA GLU A 231 -11.76 9.98 -17.81
C GLU A 231 -11.52 9.15 -16.56
N PHE A 232 -12.50 8.31 -16.22
CA PHE A 232 -12.45 7.34 -15.13
C PHE A 232 -12.78 5.94 -15.64
N ALA A 233 -12.33 4.93 -14.90
CA ALA A 233 -12.74 3.55 -15.16
C ALA A 233 -13.10 2.85 -13.85
N ILE A 234 -14.01 1.89 -13.94
CA ILE A 234 -14.40 1.02 -12.82
C ILE A 234 -14.26 -0.42 -13.25
N LEU A 235 -13.61 -1.22 -12.42
CA LEU A 235 -13.57 -2.67 -12.50
C LEU A 235 -14.54 -3.22 -11.46
N LEU A 236 -15.64 -3.80 -11.91
CA LEU A 236 -16.62 -4.49 -11.07
C LEU A 236 -16.29 -5.97 -11.03
N THR A 237 -16.17 -6.54 -9.86
CA THR A 237 -15.79 -7.94 -9.66
C THR A 237 -16.92 -8.74 -9.02
N ASP A 238 -16.82 -10.06 -9.09
CA ASP A 238 -17.77 -10.98 -8.45
C ASP A 238 -19.25 -10.71 -8.81
N LEU A 239 -19.52 -10.42 -10.10
CA LEU A 239 -20.88 -10.23 -10.60
C LEU A 239 -21.55 -11.59 -10.77
N GLU A 240 -22.79 -11.70 -10.29
CA GLU A 240 -23.64 -12.89 -10.51
C GLU A 240 -24.21 -12.90 -11.92
N ASP A 241 -24.63 -11.73 -12.40
CA ASP A 241 -25.19 -11.51 -13.72
C ASP A 241 -24.88 -10.08 -14.24
N GLN A 242 -25.36 -9.79 -15.44
CA GLN A 242 -25.23 -8.49 -16.07
C GLN A 242 -26.01 -7.40 -15.32
N ASP A 243 -27.16 -7.76 -14.74
CA ASP A 243 -28.06 -6.84 -14.03
C ASP A 243 -27.37 -6.21 -12.80
N ASP A 244 -26.41 -6.91 -12.20
CA ASP A 244 -25.64 -6.35 -11.08
C ASP A 244 -24.79 -5.16 -11.50
N ALA A 245 -24.18 -5.21 -12.68
CA ALA A 245 -23.45 -4.07 -13.23
C ALA A 245 -24.39 -2.94 -13.66
N GLU A 246 -25.58 -3.27 -14.20
CA GLU A 246 -26.59 -2.28 -14.58
C GLU A 246 -27.10 -1.48 -13.39
N LYS A 247 -27.32 -2.13 -12.23
CA LYS A 247 -27.65 -1.45 -10.98
C LYS A 247 -26.58 -0.45 -10.55
N ILE A 248 -25.32 -0.75 -10.81
CA ILE A 248 -24.23 0.16 -10.50
C ILE A 248 -24.19 1.33 -11.48
N CYS A 249 -24.38 1.07 -12.77
CA CYS A 249 -24.52 2.13 -13.78
C CYS A 249 -25.66 3.09 -13.43
N GLN A 250 -26.83 2.57 -13.01
CA GLN A 250 -27.94 3.40 -12.56
C GLN A 250 -27.60 4.22 -11.32
N ARG A 251 -26.92 3.62 -10.32
CA ARG A 251 -26.46 4.37 -9.13
C ARG A 251 -25.49 5.48 -9.48
N ILE A 252 -24.63 5.29 -10.46
CA ILE A 252 -23.73 6.33 -10.97
C ILE A 252 -24.55 7.44 -11.62
N SER A 253 -25.48 7.11 -12.51
CA SER A 253 -26.38 8.08 -13.15
C SER A 253 -27.15 8.90 -12.11
N ASP A 254 -27.76 8.25 -11.12
CA ASP A 254 -28.49 8.92 -10.00
C ASP A 254 -27.58 9.83 -9.17
N ALA A 255 -26.31 9.45 -8.97
CA ALA A 255 -25.35 10.26 -8.23
C ALA A 255 -24.96 11.52 -9.00
N PHE A 256 -24.85 11.42 -10.32
CA PHE A 256 -24.50 12.56 -11.18
C PHE A 256 -25.70 13.47 -11.52
N ALA A 257 -26.93 13.01 -11.32
CA ALA A 257 -28.11 13.87 -11.39
C ALA A 257 -28.15 14.97 -10.30
N LYS A 258 -27.29 14.88 -9.28
CA LYS A 258 -27.16 15.92 -8.23
C LYS A 258 -26.08 16.91 -8.61
N PRO A 259 -26.34 18.24 -8.51
CA PRO A 259 -25.33 19.24 -8.83
C PRO A 259 -24.09 19.14 -7.94
N PHE A 260 -22.98 19.66 -8.43
CA PHE A 260 -21.75 19.89 -7.67
C PHE A 260 -21.74 21.31 -7.15
N ILE A 261 -21.24 21.53 -5.94
CA ILE A 261 -21.16 22.88 -5.35
C ILE A 261 -19.72 23.36 -5.42
N ILE A 262 -19.46 24.36 -6.24
CA ILE A 262 -18.15 24.99 -6.41
C ILE A 262 -18.28 26.47 -6.11
N GLN A 263 -17.48 26.97 -5.18
CA GLN A 263 -17.47 28.40 -4.79
C GLN A 263 -18.87 28.95 -4.39
N GLY A 264 -19.77 28.06 -3.96
CA GLY A 264 -21.15 28.39 -3.57
C GLY A 264 -22.15 28.37 -4.73
N GLU A 265 -21.75 28.03 -5.94
CA GLU A 265 -22.62 27.88 -7.11
C GLU A 265 -22.88 26.39 -7.38
N GLU A 266 -24.11 26.06 -7.80
CA GLU A 266 -24.51 24.73 -8.25
C GLU A 266 -24.11 24.55 -9.71
N ILE A 267 -23.33 23.49 -9.99
CA ILE A 267 -22.84 23.16 -11.33
C ILE A 267 -23.29 21.74 -11.67
N ASP A 268 -23.99 21.62 -12.78
CA ASP A 268 -24.37 20.32 -13.33
C ASP A 268 -23.20 19.74 -14.14
N VAL A 269 -22.73 18.57 -13.74
CA VAL A 269 -21.71 17.78 -14.44
C VAL A 269 -22.30 16.42 -14.71
N GLY A 270 -22.57 16.13 -15.96
CA GLY A 270 -23.00 14.80 -16.40
C GLY A 270 -21.84 13.80 -16.47
N ALA A 271 -22.17 12.53 -16.53
CA ALA A 271 -21.22 11.46 -16.83
C ALA A 271 -21.83 10.50 -17.82
N THR A 272 -21.10 10.24 -18.89
CA THR A 272 -21.45 9.21 -19.89
C THR A 272 -20.66 7.95 -19.60
N VAL A 273 -21.31 6.77 -19.62
CA VAL A 273 -20.70 5.50 -19.23
C VAL A 273 -20.79 4.47 -20.35
N GLY A 274 -19.66 3.99 -20.82
CA GLY A 274 -19.59 2.82 -21.71
C GLY A 274 -19.20 1.57 -20.90
N ALA A 275 -19.90 0.46 -21.13
CA ALA A 275 -19.73 -0.77 -20.37
C ALA A 275 -19.34 -1.97 -21.25
N SER A 276 -18.43 -2.80 -20.73
CA SER A 276 -18.06 -4.09 -21.33
C SER A 276 -18.02 -5.21 -20.28
N LEU A 277 -18.21 -6.46 -20.70
CA LEU A 277 -18.36 -7.61 -19.82
C LEU A 277 -17.41 -8.75 -20.21
N TYR A 278 -16.60 -9.20 -19.25
CA TYR A 278 -15.81 -10.43 -19.37
C TYR A 278 -16.63 -11.64 -18.90
N PRO A 279 -16.58 -12.78 -19.59
CA PRO A 279 -15.82 -13.04 -20.82
C PRO A 279 -16.60 -12.73 -22.11
N HIS A 280 -17.82 -12.20 -22.04
CA HIS A 280 -18.76 -12.12 -23.16
C HIS A 280 -18.30 -11.18 -24.29
N HIS A 281 -17.77 -10.03 -23.94
CA HIS A 281 -17.37 -9.02 -24.92
C HIS A 281 -15.91 -9.18 -25.35
N ALA A 282 -15.02 -9.55 -24.40
CA ALA A 282 -13.61 -9.76 -24.68
C ALA A 282 -12.94 -10.65 -23.60
N GLY A 283 -11.73 -11.15 -23.91
CA GLY A 283 -11.00 -12.09 -23.05
C GLY A 283 -9.85 -11.50 -22.26
N ASN A 284 -9.53 -10.20 -22.40
CA ASN A 284 -8.46 -9.52 -21.68
C ASN A 284 -8.83 -8.06 -21.41
N LEU A 285 -8.11 -7.42 -20.48
CA LEU A 285 -8.40 -6.07 -20.05
C LEU A 285 -8.33 -5.04 -21.17
N GLU A 286 -7.32 -5.11 -22.04
CA GLU A 286 -7.10 -4.13 -23.10
C GLU A 286 -8.29 -4.11 -24.08
N THR A 287 -8.73 -5.29 -24.50
CA THR A 287 -9.87 -5.42 -25.41
C THR A 287 -11.21 -5.08 -24.75
N LEU A 288 -11.34 -5.31 -23.43
CA LEU A 288 -12.52 -4.87 -22.67
C LEU A 288 -12.56 -3.34 -22.52
N LEU A 289 -11.44 -2.70 -22.20
CA LEU A 289 -11.35 -1.24 -22.15
C LEU A 289 -11.71 -0.64 -23.51
N HIS A 290 -11.18 -1.20 -24.59
CA HIS A 290 -11.52 -0.75 -25.95
C HIS A 290 -13.00 -0.93 -26.27
N ALA A 291 -13.61 -2.06 -25.88
CA ALA A 291 -15.03 -2.30 -26.05
C ALA A 291 -15.90 -1.29 -25.28
N ALA A 292 -15.56 -1.03 -24.01
CA ALA A 292 -16.25 -0.03 -23.19
C ALA A 292 -16.10 1.39 -23.80
N ASP A 293 -14.90 1.74 -24.27
CA ASP A 293 -14.63 3.03 -24.92
C ASP A 293 -15.46 3.20 -26.21
N GLN A 294 -15.62 2.15 -27.01
CA GLN A 294 -16.50 2.19 -28.19
C GLN A 294 -17.96 2.44 -27.82
N ALA A 295 -18.46 1.87 -26.73
CA ALA A 295 -19.82 2.14 -26.25
C ALA A 295 -19.94 3.61 -25.79
N LEU A 296 -18.99 4.09 -25.01
CA LEU A 296 -18.89 5.47 -24.57
C LEU A 296 -18.89 6.47 -25.74
N TYR A 297 -18.06 6.20 -26.74
CA TYR A 297 -17.96 7.03 -27.93
C TYR A 297 -19.30 7.13 -28.72
N ARG A 298 -20.07 6.04 -28.79
CA ARG A 298 -21.38 6.02 -29.43
C ARG A 298 -22.38 6.92 -28.71
N LEU A 299 -22.46 6.82 -27.39
CA LEU A 299 -23.34 7.66 -26.57
C LEU A 299 -23.01 9.15 -26.77
N LYS A 300 -21.73 9.52 -26.73
CA LYS A 300 -21.29 10.90 -26.94
C LYS A 300 -21.66 11.43 -28.32
N ARG A 301 -21.55 10.63 -29.37
CA ARG A 301 -21.99 11.03 -30.73
C ARG A 301 -23.49 11.23 -30.85
N ASN A 302 -24.28 10.51 -30.10
CA ASN A 302 -25.72 10.60 -30.09
C ASN A 302 -26.26 11.65 -29.12
N HIS A 303 -25.39 12.37 -28.42
CA HIS A 303 -25.72 13.35 -27.36
C HIS A 303 -26.65 12.75 -26.28
N THR A 304 -26.51 11.48 -25.98
CA THR A 304 -27.20 10.81 -24.88
C THR A 304 -26.25 10.73 -23.69
N HIS A 305 -26.69 11.31 -22.57
CA HIS A 305 -25.96 11.31 -21.31
C HIS A 305 -26.53 10.20 -20.43
N ASP A 306 -26.05 8.97 -20.62
CA ASP A 306 -26.51 7.78 -19.92
C ASP A 306 -25.41 6.71 -20.00
N TRP A 307 -25.78 5.44 -19.88
CA TRP A 307 -24.85 4.33 -19.99
C TRP A 307 -25.31 3.33 -21.08
N GLU A 308 -24.34 2.61 -21.70
CA GLU A 308 -24.62 1.61 -22.74
C GLU A 308 -23.60 0.46 -22.67
N TRP A 309 -24.10 -0.77 -22.92
CA TRP A 309 -23.23 -1.91 -23.16
C TRP A 309 -22.57 -1.85 -24.53
N PHE A 310 -21.32 -2.37 -24.59
CA PHE A 310 -20.71 -2.66 -25.89
C PHE A 310 -21.58 -3.64 -26.70
N ASN A 311 -21.80 -3.32 -27.96
CA ASN A 311 -22.55 -4.18 -28.87
C ASN A 311 -21.71 -4.42 -30.13
N ARG A 312 -21.38 -5.69 -30.40
CA ARG A 312 -20.57 -6.11 -31.55
C ARG A 312 -21.23 -5.83 -32.92
N SER A 313 -22.54 -5.59 -32.99
CA SER A 313 -23.28 -5.35 -34.23
C SER A 313 -22.94 -4.02 -34.93
N PHE A 314 -22.12 -3.16 -34.29
CA PHE A 314 -21.66 -1.90 -34.84
C PHE A 314 -20.14 -1.88 -34.98
N GLU A 315 -19.60 -2.56 -36.01
CA GLU A 315 -18.26 -2.17 -36.47
C GLU A 315 -18.34 -0.77 -37.09
N PRO A 316 -17.46 0.17 -36.71
CA PRO A 316 -17.38 1.45 -37.41
C PRO A 316 -16.97 1.18 -38.85
N LEU A 317 -17.78 1.67 -39.83
CA LEU A 317 -17.40 1.66 -41.23
C LEU A 317 -15.98 2.18 -41.35
N GLN A 318 -15.06 1.31 -41.77
CA GLN A 318 -13.69 1.69 -42.07
C GLN A 318 -13.74 2.90 -42.99
N SER A 319 -13.15 4.02 -42.61
CA SER A 319 -12.96 5.17 -43.47
C SER A 319 -12.22 4.69 -44.72
N THR A 320 -12.93 4.56 -45.80
CA THR A 320 -12.37 4.29 -47.12
C THR A 320 -11.36 5.36 -47.42
N GLN A 321 -10.09 5.04 -47.31
CA GLN A 321 -9.04 5.88 -47.90
C GLN A 321 -9.31 5.96 -49.39
N THR A 322 -9.85 7.07 -49.81
CA THR A 322 -9.95 7.42 -51.22
C THR A 322 -8.50 7.58 -51.71
N ALA A 323 -7.98 6.58 -52.35
CA ALA A 323 -6.78 6.70 -53.17
C ALA A 323 -7.12 7.67 -54.32
N VAL A 324 -6.58 8.86 -54.26
CA VAL A 324 -6.52 9.77 -55.39
C VAL A 324 -5.34 9.31 -56.25
N ALA A 325 -5.66 8.92 -57.46
CA ALA A 325 -4.74 8.61 -58.55
C ALA A 325 -3.99 9.86 -59.03
#